data_fb3773765c7c1dd3434bf8f5538dbdcf
#
_entry.id   fb3773765c7c1dd3434bf8f5538dbdcf
#
_cell.length_a   1.000
_cell.length_b   1.000
_cell.length_c   1.000
_cell.angle_alpha   90.00
_cell.angle_beta   90.00
_cell.angle_gamma   90.00
#
_symmetry.space_group_name_H-M   'P 1'
#
loop_
_entity.id
_entity.type
_entity.pdbx_description
1 polymer ?
#
loop_
_entity_poly.entity_id
_entity_poly.type
_entity_poly.pdbx_seq_one_letter_code
_entity_poly.pdbx_strand_id
1 'polypeptide(L)'
;MSMIEAVGLTKTYRAVQKKEGVRGALRGLYHREYREVRAVEQISFTIEPGEMVAFLGPNGAGKTTTLKMLSGLIYPSGGEARVLGFVPWLRADAFRRQFSLVMGQKNQLWWDLPAGDSFELHREIYAIPAAEFRETLSELTELLGVEKLTRQAVRELSLGERMKMELIAALLHRPKLLLLDEPTIGLDVVAQGMIQRCLRDYHGRRGVTTLLTSHYMRDVEALCDRVLVITHGNLVYDGPLARIVERFSETKLVKLQFETDAPEDLGIFGEVVRREGPWADIKVERAAVARVLAAILDRHAVADVSVEEPPLEEVIAKVFEEARTAHDAA
;
A
#
# COMPACT_ATOMS: atom_id res chain seq x y z
N MET A 1 -20.48 12.52 -5.79
CA MET A 1 -20.81 11.27 -5.09
C MET A 1 -19.51 10.54 -4.89
N SER A 2 -19.12 10.28 -3.65
CA SER A 2 -17.86 9.64 -3.30
C SER A 2 -17.74 8.22 -3.88
N MET A 3 -16.52 7.79 -4.15
CA MET A 3 -16.22 6.43 -4.62
C MET A 3 -16.31 5.43 -3.46
N ILE A 4 -15.72 5.80 -2.33
CA ILE A 4 -15.78 5.05 -1.08
C ILE A 4 -16.17 6.01 0.04
N GLU A 5 -17.10 5.62 0.87
CA GLU A 5 -17.48 6.30 2.11
C GLU A 5 -17.55 5.26 3.23
N ALA A 6 -16.77 5.44 4.27
CA ALA A 6 -16.76 4.61 5.47
C ALA A 6 -17.04 5.50 6.68
N VAL A 7 -17.99 5.09 7.53
CA VAL A 7 -18.42 5.84 8.72
C VAL A 7 -18.44 4.92 9.93
N GLY A 8 -17.53 5.13 10.88
CA GLY A 8 -17.43 4.33 12.10
C GLY A 8 -17.21 2.83 11.85
N LEU A 9 -16.57 2.49 10.70
CA LEU A 9 -16.43 1.11 10.27
C LEU A 9 -15.62 0.30 11.27
N THR A 10 -16.18 -0.81 11.75
CA THR A 10 -15.61 -1.60 12.84
C THR A 10 -15.61 -3.08 12.50
N LYS A 11 -14.53 -3.79 12.86
CA LYS A 11 -14.46 -5.25 12.77
C LYS A 11 -13.82 -5.87 13.98
N THR A 12 -14.59 -6.70 14.68
CA THR A 12 -14.13 -7.52 15.81
C THR A 12 -14.21 -8.99 15.41
N TYR A 13 -13.15 -9.72 15.64
CA TYR A 13 -13.11 -11.18 15.50
C TYR A 13 -13.16 -11.85 16.88
N ARG A 14 -13.84 -12.98 16.95
CA ARG A 14 -13.80 -13.85 18.14
C ARG A 14 -12.85 -15.01 17.87
N ALA A 15 -11.67 -14.98 18.48
CA ALA A 15 -10.69 -16.03 18.41
C ALA A 15 -10.83 -16.97 19.62
N VAL A 16 -10.84 -18.28 19.38
CA VAL A 16 -10.85 -19.27 20.48
C VAL A 16 -9.46 -19.24 21.16
N GLN A 17 -9.42 -18.97 22.44
CA GLN A 17 -8.21 -19.01 23.24
C GLN A 17 -7.83 -20.45 23.51
N LYS A 18 -6.81 -20.98 22.80
CA LYS A 18 -6.29 -22.33 23.06
C LYS A 18 -5.46 -22.30 24.34
N LYS A 19 -5.88 -23.04 25.36
CA LYS A 19 -5.06 -23.30 26.55
C LYS A 19 -4.03 -24.37 26.22
N GLU A 20 -2.80 -24.14 26.61
CA GLU A 20 -1.70 -25.10 26.38
C GLU A 20 -1.88 -26.39 27.19
N GLY A 21 -1.46 -27.52 26.60
CA GLY A 21 -1.46 -28.83 27.19
C GLY A 21 -2.73 -29.67 26.96
N VAL A 22 -2.58 -30.99 27.09
CA VAL A 22 -3.64 -32.01 26.82
C VAL A 22 -4.89 -31.78 27.70
N ARG A 23 -4.69 -31.38 28.96
CA ARG A 23 -5.80 -31.05 29.88
C ARG A 23 -6.52 -29.77 29.48
N GLY A 24 -5.78 -28.77 28.93
CA GLY A 24 -6.35 -27.53 28.35
C GLY A 24 -7.18 -27.81 27.11
N ALA A 25 -6.72 -28.70 26.24
CA ALA A 25 -7.42 -29.10 25.02
C ALA A 25 -8.76 -29.83 25.33
N LEU A 26 -8.78 -30.76 26.32
CA LEU A 26 -10.00 -31.45 26.75
C LEU A 26 -11.01 -30.49 27.41
N ARG A 27 -10.54 -29.53 28.22
CA ARG A 27 -11.41 -28.54 28.84
C ARG A 27 -11.97 -27.54 27.80
N GLY A 28 -11.20 -27.23 26.74
CA GLY A 28 -11.63 -26.39 25.62
C GLY A 28 -12.71 -26.99 24.74
N LEU A 29 -12.96 -28.31 24.80
CA LEU A 29 -14.09 -28.98 24.15
C LEU A 29 -15.43 -28.63 24.79
N TYR A 30 -15.44 -28.43 26.12
CA TYR A 30 -16.66 -28.14 26.89
C TYR A 30 -16.83 -26.65 27.21
N HIS A 31 -15.72 -25.89 27.38
CA HIS A 31 -15.76 -24.46 27.68
C HIS A 31 -14.76 -23.76 26.77
N ARG A 32 -15.26 -23.15 25.69
CA ARG A 32 -14.48 -22.30 24.76
C ARG A 32 -14.44 -20.90 25.32
N GLU A 33 -13.27 -20.47 25.76
CA GLU A 33 -13.02 -19.07 26.05
C GLU A 33 -12.71 -18.35 24.74
N TYR A 34 -13.38 -17.21 24.50
CA TYR A 34 -13.17 -16.39 23.31
C TYR A 34 -12.43 -15.12 23.70
N ARG A 35 -11.37 -14.83 22.95
CA ARG A 35 -10.74 -13.51 22.98
C ARG A 35 -11.30 -12.69 21.83
N GLU A 36 -11.75 -11.49 22.13
CA GLU A 36 -12.12 -10.52 21.09
C GLU A 36 -10.85 -9.80 20.60
N VAL A 37 -10.69 -9.77 19.26
CA VAL A 37 -9.61 -9.06 18.59
C VAL A 37 -10.27 -7.99 17.73
N ARG A 38 -10.10 -6.73 18.11
CA ARG A 38 -10.57 -5.57 17.35
C ARG A 38 -9.57 -5.31 16.23
N ALA A 39 -9.91 -5.77 15.04
CA ALA A 39 -9.04 -5.62 13.87
C ALA A 39 -9.19 -4.24 13.21
N VAL A 40 -10.37 -3.62 13.34
CA VAL A 40 -10.67 -2.27 12.86
C VAL A 40 -11.62 -1.64 13.88
N GLU A 41 -11.35 -0.40 14.30
CA GLU A 41 -12.09 0.28 15.36
C GLU A 41 -12.52 1.68 14.88
N GLN A 42 -13.81 1.80 14.55
CA GLN A 42 -14.52 3.05 14.22
C GLN A 42 -13.82 3.95 13.18
N ILE A 43 -13.20 3.39 12.15
CA ILE A 43 -12.54 4.20 11.12
C ILE A 43 -13.56 4.90 10.23
N SER A 44 -13.28 6.17 9.92
CA SER A 44 -14.11 6.96 9.01
C SER A 44 -13.21 7.67 8.00
N PHE A 45 -13.52 7.53 6.71
CA PHE A 45 -12.82 8.21 5.62
C PHE A 45 -13.67 8.20 4.36
N THR A 46 -13.33 9.09 3.44
CA THR A 46 -13.97 9.20 2.13
C THR A 46 -12.91 9.21 1.04
N ILE A 47 -13.15 8.53 -0.08
CA ILE A 47 -12.29 8.55 -1.27
C ILE A 47 -13.15 9.04 -2.44
N GLU A 48 -12.65 10.05 -3.14
CA GLU A 48 -13.34 10.63 -4.29
C GLU A 48 -13.01 9.88 -5.59
N PRO A 49 -13.87 9.98 -6.62
CA PRO A 49 -13.59 9.39 -7.92
C PRO A 49 -12.27 9.90 -8.51
N GLY A 50 -11.44 8.98 -9.02
CA GLY A 50 -10.16 9.31 -9.64
C GLY A 50 -9.01 9.54 -8.64
N GLU A 51 -9.18 9.29 -7.35
CA GLU A 51 -8.05 9.33 -6.41
C GLU A 51 -7.25 8.02 -6.43
N MET A 52 -5.93 8.14 -6.29
CA MET A 52 -5.04 7.03 -5.92
C MET A 52 -4.59 7.23 -4.48
N VAL A 53 -5.06 6.38 -3.58
CA VAL A 53 -4.86 6.52 -2.14
C VAL A 53 -4.10 5.33 -1.60
N ALA A 54 -3.02 5.58 -0.85
CA ALA A 54 -2.31 4.54 -0.12
C ALA A 54 -2.93 4.33 1.26
N PHE A 55 -3.09 3.06 1.66
CA PHE A 55 -3.55 2.66 2.98
C PHE A 55 -2.42 1.98 3.72
N LEU A 56 -1.75 2.72 4.58
CA LEU A 56 -0.51 2.34 5.26
C LEU A 56 -0.76 1.90 6.69
N GLY A 57 0.11 1.02 7.19
CA GLY A 57 0.06 0.58 8.58
C GLY A 57 0.92 -0.67 8.79
N PRO A 58 1.32 -0.98 10.03
CA PRO A 58 2.07 -2.18 10.33
C PRO A 58 1.25 -3.46 10.07
N ASN A 59 1.91 -4.61 10.13
CA ASN A 59 1.23 -5.89 10.01
C ASN A 59 0.21 -6.05 11.14
N GLY A 60 -1.00 -6.51 10.80
CA GLY A 60 -2.09 -6.63 11.75
C GLY A 60 -2.86 -5.34 12.07
N ALA A 61 -2.49 -4.20 11.49
CA ALA A 61 -3.16 -2.91 11.72
C ALA A 61 -4.62 -2.83 11.24
N GLY A 62 -5.07 -3.77 10.39
CA GLY A 62 -6.44 -3.80 9.88
C GLY A 62 -6.60 -3.53 8.39
N LYS A 63 -5.51 -3.27 7.64
CA LYS A 63 -5.53 -2.93 6.20
C LYS A 63 -6.33 -3.93 5.35
N THR A 64 -5.88 -5.18 5.28
CA THR A 64 -6.57 -6.25 4.54
C THR A 64 -8.00 -6.48 5.02
N THR A 65 -8.25 -6.32 6.33
CA THR A 65 -9.61 -6.44 6.90
C THR A 65 -10.51 -5.34 6.35
N THR A 66 -10.02 -4.12 6.28
CA THR A 66 -10.75 -2.98 5.70
C THR A 66 -11.06 -3.21 4.22
N LEU A 67 -10.05 -3.61 3.41
CA LEU A 67 -10.29 -3.93 1.99
C LEU A 67 -11.34 -5.03 1.82
N LYS A 68 -11.32 -6.07 2.66
CA LYS A 68 -12.33 -7.14 2.64
C LYS A 68 -13.73 -6.66 3.01
N MET A 69 -13.88 -5.69 3.92
CA MET A 69 -15.18 -5.07 4.21
C MET A 69 -15.65 -4.23 3.04
N LEU A 70 -14.78 -3.39 2.46
CA LEU A 70 -15.10 -2.54 1.31
C LEU A 70 -15.44 -3.33 0.03
N SER A 71 -14.90 -4.54 -0.12
CA SER A 71 -15.23 -5.45 -1.23
C SER A 71 -16.43 -6.36 -0.96
N GLY A 72 -17.00 -6.30 0.25
CA GLY A 72 -18.12 -7.17 0.64
C GLY A 72 -17.75 -8.63 0.89
N LEU A 73 -16.45 -8.97 0.99
CA LEU A 73 -15.99 -10.32 1.34
C LEU A 73 -16.31 -10.67 2.78
N ILE A 74 -16.27 -9.69 3.69
CA ILE A 74 -16.64 -9.86 5.10
C ILE A 74 -17.62 -8.78 5.53
N TYR A 75 -18.47 -9.12 6.51
CA TYR A 75 -19.39 -8.19 7.14
C TYR A 75 -18.66 -7.37 8.23
N PRO A 76 -18.91 -6.06 8.35
CA PRO A 76 -18.49 -5.29 9.52
C PRO A 76 -19.19 -5.77 10.78
N SER A 77 -18.59 -5.47 11.94
CA SER A 77 -19.23 -5.66 13.25
C SER A 77 -20.02 -4.42 13.69
N GLY A 78 -19.76 -3.26 13.08
CA GLY A 78 -20.45 -2.00 13.30
C GLY A 78 -20.03 -0.96 12.26
N GLY A 79 -20.72 0.18 12.25
CA GLY A 79 -20.53 1.23 11.27
C GLY A 79 -21.15 0.94 9.91
N GLU A 80 -20.94 1.86 8.98
CA GLU A 80 -21.49 1.80 7.63
C GLU A 80 -20.40 2.01 6.57
N ALA A 81 -20.61 1.43 5.39
CA ALA A 81 -19.80 1.76 4.21
C ALA A 81 -20.67 1.79 2.95
N ARG A 82 -20.34 2.75 2.08
CA ARG A 82 -20.86 2.81 0.71
C ARG A 82 -19.67 2.82 -0.26
N VAL A 83 -19.71 1.94 -1.23
CA VAL A 83 -18.69 1.81 -2.27
C VAL A 83 -19.39 1.83 -3.61
N LEU A 84 -19.03 2.76 -4.50
CA LEU A 84 -19.74 2.96 -5.78
C LEU A 84 -21.25 3.23 -5.59
N GLY A 85 -21.65 3.77 -4.43
CA GLY A 85 -23.05 3.98 -4.06
C GLY A 85 -23.77 2.74 -3.49
N PHE A 86 -23.11 1.59 -3.44
CA PHE A 86 -23.68 0.32 -2.92
C PHE A 86 -23.22 0.05 -1.50
N VAL A 87 -24.00 -0.73 -0.75
CA VAL A 87 -23.58 -1.37 0.50
C VAL A 87 -22.81 -2.65 0.14
N PRO A 88 -21.49 -2.75 0.39
CA PRO A 88 -20.65 -3.81 -0.19
C PRO A 88 -21.10 -5.23 0.15
N TRP A 89 -21.49 -5.48 1.39
CA TRP A 89 -21.86 -6.80 1.88
C TRP A 89 -23.21 -7.31 1.41
N LEU A 90 -24.02 -6.47 0.74
CA LEU A 90 -25.21 -6.93 0.02
C LEU A 90 -24.83 -7.62 -1.30
N ARG A 91 -23.60 -7.46 -1.79
CA ARG A 91 -23.01 -8.17 -2.93
C ARG A 91 -23.85 -8.11 -4.20
N ALA A 92 -24.49 -6.95 -4.47
CA ALA A 92 -25.23 -6.74 -5.69
C ALA A 92 -24.36 -7.02 -6.94
N ASP A 93 -24.91 -7.66 -7.97
CA ASP A 93 -24.17 -7.96 -9.20
C ASP A 93 -23.64 -6.68 -9.88
N ALA A 94 -24.47 -5.62 -9.88
CA ALA A 94 -24.06 -4.32 -10.40
C ALA A 94 -22.88 -3.72 -9.65
N PHE A 95 -22.71 -3.98 -8.35
CA PHE A 95 -21.55 -3.59 -7.57
C PHE A 95 -20.34 -4.41 -7.97
N ARG A 96 -20.45 -5.75 -7.96
CA ARG A 96 -19.34 -6.67 -8.23
C ARG A 96 -18.70 -6.49 -9.60
N ARG A 97 -19.46 -6.02 -10.58
CA ARG A 97 -18.98 -5.74 -11.94
C ARG A 97 -18.21 -4.44 -12.09
N GLN A 98 -18.19 -3.58 -11.07
CA GLN A 98 -17.58 -2.24 -11.16
C GLN A 98 -16.28 -2.10 -10.39
N PHE A 99 -15.86 -3.12 -9.63
CA PHE A 99 -14.58 -3.08 -8.92
C PHE A 99 -13.76 -4.35 -9.12
N SER A 100 -12.48 -4.25 -8.83
CA SER A 100 -11.56 -5.38 -8.71
C SER A 100 -10.86 -5.37 -7.37
N LEU A 101 -10.55 -6.56 -6.86
CA LEU A 101 -9.71 -6.77 -5.68
C LEU A 101 -8.55 -7.70 -6.06
N VAL A 102 -7.33 -7.19 -6.00
CA VAL A 102 -6.10 -7.98 -6.16
C VAL A 102 -5.47 -8.15 -4.79
N MET A 103 -5.16 -9.39 -4.42
CA MET A 103 -4.48 -9.73 -3.16
C MET A 103 -3.15 -10.41 -3.49
N GLY A 104 -2.03 -9.77 -3.19
CA GLY A 104 -0.70 -10.22 -3.60
C GLY A 104 -0.33 -11.66 -3.21
N GLN A 105 -0.98 -12.19 -2.17
CA GLN A 105 -0.76 -13.56 -1.69
C GLN A 105 -1.86 -14.56 -2.12
N LYS A 106 -2.82 -14.14 -2.94
CA LYS A 106 -3.92 -15.00 -3.41
C LYS A 106 -4.05 -14.93 -4.91
N ASN A 107 -4.10 -16.10 -5.54
CA ASN A 107 -4.27 -16.20 -6.98
C ASN A 107 -5.77 -16.17 -7.34
N GLN A 108 -6.10 -15.44 -8.41
CA GLN A 108 -7.39 -15.45 -9.08
C GLN A 108 -7.35 -16.34 -10.33
N LEU A 109 -6.15 -16.57 -10.87
CA LEU A 109 -5.91 -17.36 -12.06
C LEU A 109 -5.85 -18.85 -11.72
N TRP A 110 -6.26 -19.69 -12.64
CA TRP A 110 -6.21 -21.13 -12.49
C TRP A 110 -4.78 -21.64 -12.67
N TRP A 111 -4.26 -22.26 -11.62
CA TRP A 111 -2.85 -22.62 -11.46
C TRP A 111 -2.30 -23.53 -12.55
N ASP A 112 -3.08 -24.51 -12.98
CA ASP A 112 -2.67 -25.53 -13.96
C ASP A 112 -3.02 -25.17 -15.41
N LEU A 113 -3.67 -24.05 -15.65
CA LEU A 113 -4.09 -23.60 -16.97
C LEU A 113 -3.26 -22.38 -17.44
N PRO A 114 -3.17 -22.16 -18.77
CA PRO A 114 -2.66 -20.91 -19.31
C PRO A 114 -3.44 -19.70 -18.76
N ALA A 115 -2.71 -18.58 -18.54
CA ALA A 115 -3.38 -17.36 -18.08
C ALA A 115 -4.44 -16.87 -19.06
N GLY A 116 -4.25 -17.09 -20.36
CA GLY A 116 -5.22 -16.77 -21.42
C GLY A 116 -6.58 -17.44 -21.21
N ASP A 117 -6.61 -18.69 -20.73
CA ASP A 117 -7.86 -19.42 -20.47
C ASP A 117 -8.63 -18.78 -19.30
N SER A 118 -7.90 -18.33 -18.26
CA SER A 118 -8.50 -17.56 -17.16
C SER A 118 -9.03 -16.21 -17.64
N PHE A 119 -8.37 -15.55 -18.59
CA PHE A 119 -8.86 -14.29 -19.16
C PHE A 119 -10.15 -14.48 -19.97
N GLU A 120 -10.25 -15.55 -20.77
CA GLU A 120 -11.50 -15.88 -21.46
C GLU A 120 -12.64 -16.18 -20.49
N LEU A 121 -12.36 -16.88 -19.37
CA LEU A 121 -13.36 -17.06 -18.31
C LEU A 121 -13.80 -15.72 -17.72
N HIS A 122 -12.88 -14.79 -17.46
CA HIS A 122 -13.23 -13.45 -16.98
C HIS A 122 -14.10 -12.71 -18.00
N ARG A 123 -13.81 -12.84 -19.31
CA ARG A 123 -14.67 -12.28 -20.36
C ARG A 123 -16.12 -12.74 -20.20
N GLU A 124 -16.33 -14.04 -20.02
CA GLU A 124 -17.67 -14.60 -19.86
C GLU A 124 -18.34 -14.17 -18.54
N ILE A 125 -17.61 -14.23 -17.40
CA ILE A 125 -18.15 -13.84 -16.08
C ILE A 125 -18.59 -12.38 -16.06
N TYR A 126 -17.78 -11.49 -16.63
CA TYR A 126 -18.07 -10.06 -16.67
C TYR A 126 -18.91 -9.64 -17.88
N ALA A 127 -19.22 -10.58 -18.80
CA ALA A 127 -19.94 -10.36 -20.05
C ALA A 127 -19.27 -9.25 -20.89
N ILE A 128 -17.94 -9.31 -21.05
CA ILE A 128 -17.16 -8.31 -21.80
C ILE A 128 -17.36 -8.57 -23.31
N PRO A 129 -17.75 -7.56 -24.10
CA PRO A 129 -17.84 -7.71 -25.55
C PRO A 129 -16.50 -8.15 -26.17
N ALA A 130 -16.52 -9.08 -27.12
CA ALA A 130 -15.30 -9.68 -27.69
C ALA A 130 -14.32 -8.65 -28.29
N ALA A 131 -14.83 -7.55 -28.86
CA ALA A 131 -13.98 -6.49 -29.40
C ALA A 131 -13.26 -5.74 -28.28
N GLU A 132 -13.98 -5.34 -27.22
CA GLU A 132 -13.44 -4.65 -26.05
C GLU A 132 -12.44 -5.52 -25.28
N PHE A 133 -12.74 -6.82 -25.13
CA PHE A 133 -11.84 -7.78 -24.51
C PHE A 133 -10.50 -7.85 -25.25
N ARG A 134 -10.53 -8.02 -26.58
CA ARG A 134 -9.31 -8.10 -27.40
C ARG A 134 -8.48 -6.81 -27.32
N GLU A 135 -9.14 -5.65 -27.41
CA GLU A 135 -8.50 -4.35 -27.29
C GLU A 135 -7.78 -4.22 -25.93
N THR A 136 -8.53 -4.44 -24.84
CA THR A 136 -7.99 -4.30 -23.47
C THR A 136 -6.91 -5.33 -23.17
N LEU A 137 -7.08 -6.58 -23.61
CA LEU A 137 -6.07 -7.62 -23.43
C LEU A 137 -4.77 -7.29 -24.17
N SER A 138 -4.85 -6.83 -25.42
CA SER A 138 -3.68 -6.41 -26.20
C SER A 138 -2.97 -5.23 -25.53
N GLU A 139 -3.72 -4.20 -25.13
CA GLU A 139 -3.18 -3.03 -24.41
C GLU A 139 -2.43 -3.44 -23.16
N LEU A 140 -3.04 -4.26 -22.29
CA LEU A 140 -2.47 -4.64 -21.00
C LEU A 140 -1.28 -5.60 -21.13
N THR A 141 -1.34 -6.56 -22.07
CA THR A 141 -0.22 -7.49 -22.29
C THR A 141 1.00 -6.79 -22.85
N GLU A 142 0.83 -5.83 -23.77
CA GLU A 142 1.89 -4.97 -24.30
C GLU A 142 2.50 -4.10 -23.19
N LEU A 143 1.65 -3.41 -22.42
CA LEU A 143 2.08 -2.51 -21.31
C LEU A 143 2.91 -3.25 -20.25
N LEU A 144 2.59 -4.51 -19.97
CA LEU A 144 3.29 -5.35 -18.98
C LEU A 144 4.37 -6.24 -19.61
N GLY A 145 4.51 -6.26 -20.94
CA GLY A 145 5.52 -7.04 -21.68
C GLY A 145 5.37 -8.54 -21.49
N VAL A 146 4.13 -9.06 -21.55
CA VAL A 146 3.83 -10.47 -21.24
C VAL A 146 3.03 -11.20 -22.32
N GLU A 147 2.97 -10.69 -23.54
CA GLU A 147 2.14 -11.23 -24.63
C GLU A 147 2.44 -12.72 -24.89
N LYS A 148 3.73 -13.08 -24.86
CA LYS A 148 4.19 -14.46 -25.13
C LYS A 148 3.89 -15.42 -23.98
N LEU A 149 3.71 -14.89 -22.78
CA LEU A 149 3.52 -15.68 -21.55
C LEU A 149 2.05 -16.09 -21.32
N THR A 150 1.10 -15.47 -22.00
CA THR A 150 -0.34 -15.75 -21.84
C THR A 150 -0.73 -17.20 -22.14
N ARG A 151 0.11 -17.91 -22.94
CA ARG A 151 -0.10 -19.32 -23.31
C ARG A 151 0.58 -20.33 -22.39
N GLN A 152 1.37 -19.85 -21.41
CA GLN A 152 2.04 -20.71 -20.44
C GLN A 152 1.12 -20.95 -19.23
N ALA A 153 1.24 -22.14 -18.63
CA ALA A 153 0.51 -22.46 -17.41
C ALA A 153 0.95 -21.51 -16.27
N VAL A 154 0.00 -21.03 -15.47
CA VAL A 154 0.26 -20.03 -14.40
C VAL A 154 1.33 -20.52 -13.42
N ARG A 155 1.39 -21.85 -13.14
CA ARG A 155 2.40 -22.46 -12.28
C ARG A 155 3.85 -22.35 -12.78
N GLU A 156 4.03 -22.14 -14.09
CA GLU A 156 5.35 -22.04 -14.74
C GLU A 156 5.90 -20.62 -14.75
N LEU A 157 5.05 -19.65 -14.40
CA LEU A 157 5.40 -18.24 -14.34
C LEU A 157 6.16 -17.91 -13.06
N SER A 158 7.13 -17.03 -13.15
CA SER A 158 7.75 -16.39 -11.97
C SER A 158 6.70 -15.59 -11.20
N LEU A 159 7.01 -15.25 -9.95
CA LEU A 159 6.11 -14.45 -9.09
C LEU A 159 5.75 -13.11 -9.75
N GLY A 160 6.73 -12.43 -10.36
CA GLY A 160 6.50 -11.15 -11.07
C GLY A 160 5.64 -11.30 -12.31
N GLU A 161 5.89 -12.33 -13.15
CA GLU A 161 5.06 -12.61 -14.33
C GLU A 161 3.64 -12.99 -13.92
N ARG A 162 3.48 -13.80 -12.89
CA ARG A 162 2.16 -14.15 -12.36
C ARG A 162 1.40 -12.94 -11.87
N MET A 163 2.04 -12.04 -11.10
CA MET A 163 1.39 -10.82 -10.64
C MET A 163 0.94 -9.90 -11.79
N LYS A 164 1.73 -9.84 -12.88
CA LYS A 164 1.32 -9.13 -14.09
C LYS A 164 0.04 -9.73 -14.70
N MET A 165 -0.05 -11.07 -14.75
CA MET A 165 -1.27 -11.75 -15.23
C MET A 165 -2.46 -11.52 -14.31
N GLU A 166 -2.26 -11.55 -12.98
CA GLU A 166 -3.30 -11.22 -12.00
C GLU A 166 -3.83 -9.79 -12.20
N LEU A 167 -2.93 -8.83 -12.46
CA LEU A 167 -3.30 -7.46 -12.74
C LEU A 167 -4.08 -7.33 -14.06
N ILE A 168 -3.66 -8.03 -15.12
CA ILE A 168 -4.42 -8.08 -16.38
C ILE A 168 -5.84 -8.58 -16.11
N ALA A 169 -6.00 -9.73 -15.45
CA ALA A 169 -7.31 -10.28 -15.11
C ALA A 169 -8.20 -9.28 -14.34
N ALA A 170 -7.60 -8.55 -13.40
CA ALA A 170 -8.31 -7.54 -12.62
C ALA A 170 -8.75 -6.32 -13.43
N LEU A 171 -8.06 -5.99 -14.53
CA LEU A 171 -8.31 -4.80 -15.33
C LEU A 171 -9.14 -5.06 -16.60
N LEU A 172 -9.33 -6.34 -17.02
CA LEU A 172 -10.02 -6.70 -18.26
C LEU A 172 -11.43 -6.12 -18.40
N HIS A 173 -12.19 -6.09 -17.32
CA HIS A 173 -13.57 -5.58 -17.32
C HIS A 173 -13.67 -4.08 -17.04
N ARG A 174 -12.53 -3.35 -17.10
CA ARG A 174 -12.44 -1.90 -16.95
C ARG A 174 -13.12 -1.40 -15.67
N PRO A 175 -12.69 -1.86 -14.48
CA PRO A 175 -13.30 -1.48 -13.21
C PRO A 175 -13.19 0.03 -12.97
N LYS A 176 -14.16 0.60 -12.23
CA LYS A 176 -14.12 1.99 -11.76
C LYS A 176 -13.32 2.15 -10.48
N LEU A 177 -13.21 1.06 -9.70
CA LEU A 177 -12.49 0.99 -8.44
C LEU A 177 -11.55 -0.22 -8.43
N LEU A 178 -10.30 0.02 -8.05
CA LEU A 178 -9.27 -1.00 -7.89
C LEU A 178 -8.83 -1.04 -6.44
N LEU A 179 -9.01 -2.18 -5.80
CA LEU A 179 -8.54 -2.47 -4.44
C LEU A 179 -7.31 -3.38 -4.56
N LEU A 180 -6.15 -2.90 -4.11
CA LEU A 180 -4.88 -3.61 -4.22
C LEU A 180 -4.31 -3.89 -2.83
N ASP A 181 -4.22 -5.16 -2.46
CA ASP A 181 -3.64 -5.59 -1.18
C ASP A 181 -2.21 -6.12 -1.41
N GLU A 182 -1.22 -5.26 -1.22
CA GLU A 182 0.21 -5.56 -1.38
C GLU A 182 0.59 -6.12 -2.76
N PRO A 183 0.27 -5.43 -3.87
CA PRO A 183 0.41 -5.99 -5.22
C PRO A 183 1.87 -6.21 -5.67
N THR A 184 2.85 -5.66 -4.98
CA THR A 184 4.27 -5.72 -5.34
C THR A 184 5.10 -6.54 -4.35
N ILE A 185 4.44 -7.18 -3.35
CA ILE A 185 5.14 -7.95 -2.32
C ILE A 185 5.94 -9.12 -2.92
N GLY A 186 7.22 -9.21 -2.53
CA GLY A 186 8.11 -10.29 -2.96
C GLY A 186 8.58 -10.21 -4.42
N LEU A 187 8.27 -9.12 -5.14
CA LEU A 187 8.73 -8.89 -6.50
C LEU A 187 10.11 -8.23 -6.52
N ASP A 188 10.87 -8.52 -7.58
CA ASP A 188 12.10 -7.78 -7.87
C ASP A 188 11.80 -6.33 -8.32
N VAL A 189 12.83 -5.48 -8.27
CA VAL A 189 12.71 -4.04 -8.58
C VAL A 189 12.20 -3.77 -10.00
N VAL A 190 12.54 -4.65 -10.97
CA VAL A 190 12.12 -4.50 -12.37
C VAL A 190 10.62 -4.78 -12.49
N ALA A 191 10.15 -5.88 -11.90
CA ALA A 191 8.73 -6.23 -11.88
C ALA A 191 7.89 -5.18 -11.13
N GLN A 192 8.36 -4.70 -9.97
CA GLN A 192 7.73 -3.61 -9.23
C GLN A 192 7.56 -2.36 -10.11
N GLY A 193 8.66 -1.90 -10.75
CA GLY A 193 8.63 -0.72 -11.61
C GLY A 193 7.70 -0.87 -12.82
N MET A 194 7.55 -2.09 -13.38
CA MET A 194 6.60 -2.35 -14.47
C MET A 194 5.15 -2.26 -13.98
N ILE A 195 4.83 -2.83 -12.82
CA ILE A 195 3.48 -2.74 -12.22
C ILE A 195 3.14 -1.30 -11.88
N GLN A 196 4.05 -0.55 -11.26
CA GLN A 196 3.86 0.87 -10.96
C GLN A 196 3.55 1.70 -12.21
N ARG A 197 4.34 1.51 -13.30
CA ARG A 197 4.08 2.18 -14.57
C ARG A 197 2.72 1.81 -15.14
N CYS A 198 2.39 0.51 -15.17
CA CYS A 198 1.10 0.04 -15.66
C CYS A 198 -0.07 0.68 -14.89
N LEU A 199 -0.02 0.69 -13.57
CA LEU A 199 -1.07 1.29 -12.72
C LEU A 199 -1.20 2.80 -12.96
N ARG A 200 -0.08 3.51 -13.07
CA ARG A 200 -0.07 4.95 -13.35
C ARG A 200 -0.64 5.27 -14.73
N ASP A 201 -0.19 4.56 -15.76
CA ASP A 201 -0.65 4.75 -17.14
C ASP A 201 -2.13 4.40 -17.28
N TYR A 202 -2.58 3.30 -16.64
CA TYR A 202 -3.99 2.91 -16.65
C TYR A 202 -4.86 3.94 -15.91
N HIS A 203 -4.40 4.42 -14.76
CA HIS A 203 -5.06 5.50 -14.02
C HIS A 203 -5.15 6.78 -14.88
N GLY A 204 -4.04 7.23 -15.46
CA GLY A 204 -4.00 8.43 -16.30
C GLY A 204 -4.93 8.37 -17.51
N ARG A 205 -5.08 7.18 -18.12
CA ARG A 205 -5.96 7.01 -19.29
C ARG A 205 -7.43 6.84 -18.95
N ARG A 206 -7.76 6.22 -17.80
CA ARG A 206 -9.13 5.79 -17.49
C ARG A 206 -9.71 6.42 -16.22
N GLY A 207 -8.92 7.14 -15.43
CA GLY A 207 -9.37 7.79 -14.20
C GLY A 207 -9.85 6.79 -13.14
N VAL A 208 -9.28 5.55 -13.12
CA VAL A 208 -9.68 4.52 -12.16
C VAL A 208 -9.33 4.95 -10.74
N THR A 209 -10.28 4.87 -9.81
CA THR A 209 -10.00 5.11 -8.39
C THR A 209 -9.27 3.91 -7.82
N THR A 210 -8.21 4.15 -7.06
CA THR A 210 -7.39 3.06 -6.51
C THR A 210 -7.18 3.24 -5.01
N LEU A 211 -7.43 2.18 -4.24
CA LEU A 211 -7.02 2.06 -2.84
C LEU A 211 -5.99 0.93 -2.74
N LEU A 212 -4.76 1.30 -2.41
CA LEU A 212 -3.60 0.41 -2.43
C LEU A 212 -3.02 0.26 -1.04
N THR A 213 -2.80 -0.96 -0.56
CA THR A 213 -1.92 -1.21 0.58
C THR A 213 -0.51 -1.55 0.10
N SER A 214 0.51 -1.03 0.74
CA SER A 214 1.90 -1.40 0.47
C SER A 214 2.75 -1.32 1.73
N HIS A 215 3.81 -2.14 1.77
CA HIS A 215 4.92 -2.04 2.71
C HIS A 215 6.12 -1.31 2.10
N TYR A 216 6.11 -1.10 0.79
CA TYR A 216 7.18 -0.42 0.08
C TYR A 216 6.80 1.05 -0.13
N MET A 217 7.51 1.96 0.55
CA MET A 217 7.24 3.39 0.43
C MET A 217 7.45 3.92 -1.00
N ARG A 218 8.35 3.29 -1.76
CA ARG A 218 8.53 3.59 -3.19
C ARG A 218 7.27 3.41 -4.02
N ASP A 219 6.41 2.42 -3.71
CA ASP A 219 5.12 2.27 -4.39
C ASP A 219 4.20 3.44 -4.06
N VAL A 220 4.20 3.85 -2.80
CA VAL A 220 3.37 4.95 -2.30
C VAL A 220 3.78 6.26 -2.96
N GLU A 221 5.06 6.60 -2.94
CA GLU A 221 5.61 7.80 -3.57
C GLU A 221 5.39 7.82 -5.09
N ALA A 222 5.48 6.64 -5.72
CA ALA A 222 5.31 6.51 -7.16
C ALA A 222 3.86 6.65 -7.62
N LEU A 223 2.87 6.29 -6.80
CA LEU A 223 1.49 6.10 -7.22
C LEU A 223 0.49 7.03 -6.52
N CYS A 224 0.76 7.46 -5.29
CA CYS A 224 -0.27 8.04 -4.44
C CYS A 224 0.09 9.44 -3.94
N ASP A 225 -0.82 10.39 -4.11
CA ASP A 225 -0.69 11.74 -3.56
C ASP A 225 -1.28 11.86 -2.14
N ARG A 226 -2.15 10.93 -1.75
CA ARG A 226 -2.86 10.88 -0.47
C ARG A 226 -2.62 9.57 0.24
N VAL A 227 -2.49 9.64 1.56
CA VAL A 227 -2.31 8.46 2.41
C VAL A 227 -3.30 8.44 3.56
N LEU A 228 -3.78 7.23 3.86
CA LEU A 228 -4.50 6.88 5.07
C LEU A 228 -3.57 6.01 5.91
N VAL A 229 -3.30 6.40 7.17
CA VAL A 229 -2.44 5.61 8.06
C VAL A 229 -3.28 4.99 9.16
N ILE A 230 -3.22 3.67 9.27
CA ILE A 230 -3.94 2.89 10.29
C ILE A 230 -2.96 2.18 11.23
N THR A 231 -3.19 2.27 12.55
CA THR A 231 -2.46 1.52 13.57
C THR A 231 -3.43 0.97 14.60
N HIS A 232 -3.22 -0.27 15.05
CA HIS A 232 -4.08 -0.93 16.04
C HIS A 232 -5.60 -0.81 15.74
N GLY A 233 -5.95 -0.85 14.45
CA GLY A 233 -7.34 -0.72 14.01
C GLY A 233 -7.88 0.72 13.92
N ASN A 234 -7.11 1.74 14.29
CA ASN A 234 -7.51 3.14 14.31
C ASN A 234 -6.85 3.93 13.18
N LEU A 235 -7.61 4.82 12.54
CA LEU A 235 -7.08 5.75 11.54
C LEU A 235 -6.39 6.92 12.26
N VAL A 236 -5.08 7.05 12.08
CA VAL A 236 -4.25 8.08 12.75
C VAL A 236 -3.89 9.26 11.85
N TYR A 237 -3.95 9.07 10.53
CA TYR A 237 -3.72 10.12 9.56
C TYR A 237 -4.57 9.91 8.30
N ASP A 238 -5.10 10.98 7.75
CA ASP A 238 -5.75 11.06 6.45
C ASP A 238 -5.38 12.39 5.80
N GLY A 239 -4.66 12.35 4.69
CA GLY A 239 -4.28 13.58 4.01
C GLY A 239 -3.19 13.39 2.95
N PRO A 240 -2.71 14.51 2.36
CA PRO A 240 -1.66 14.49 1.36
C PRO A 240 -0.36 13.88 1.88
N LEU A 241 0.30 13.05 1.03
CA LEU A 241 1.58 12.44 1.34
C LEU A 241 2.65 13.48 1.72
N ALA A 242 2.73 14.58 0.99
CA ALA A 242 3.68 15.65 1.28
C ALA A 242 3.52 16.23 2.70
N ARG A 243 2.29 16.37 3.19
CA ARG A 243 2.03 16.92 4.53
C ARG A 243 2.38 15.98 5.67
N ILE A 244 2.40 14.65 5.44
CA ILE A 244 2.83 13.72 6.49
C ILE A 244 4.31 13.91 6.80
N VAL A 245 5.13 14.13 5.75
CA VAL A 245 6.57 14.42 5.91
C VAL A 245 6.78 15.73 6.67
N GLU A 246 6.05 16.79 6.31
CA GLU A 246 6.15 18.08 7.01
C GLU A 246 5.73 17.99 8.49
N ARG A 247 4.69 17.21 8.79
CA ARG A 247 4.12 17.11 10.13
C ARG A 247 4.95 16.26 11.09
N PHE A 248 5.54 15.17 10.60
CA PHE A 248 6.21 14.15 11.42
C PHE A 248 7.73 14.15 11.25
N SER A 249 8.28 15.00 10.36
CA SER A 249 9.71 15.17 10.20
C SER A 249 10.19 16.50 10.78
N GLU A 250 10.82 16.43 11.93
CA GLU A 250 11.48 17.58 12.55
C GLU A 250 12.87 17.85 11.95
N THR A 251 13.41 16.91 11.18
CA THR A 251 14.76 16.97 10.62
C THR A 251 14.75 16.96 9.09
N LYS A 252 15.82 17.43 8.49
CA LYS A 252 16.16 17.28 7.07
C LYS A 252 17.48 16.55 6.92
N LEU A 253 17.65 15.87 5.78
CA LEU A 253 18.88 15.22 5.40
C LEU A 253 19.70 16.19 4.54
N VAL A 254 20.86 16.61 5.03
CA VAL A 254 21.81 17.45 4.30
C VAL A 254 22.89 16.53 3.77
N LYS A 255 22.98 16.43 2.44
CA LYS A 255 24.01 15.65 1.75
C LYS A 255 25.09 16.62 1.26
N LEU A 256 26.31 16.30 1.58
CA LEU A 256 27.48 17.13 1.31
C LEU A 256 28.51 16.35 0.50
N GLN A 257 29.04 16.97 -0.51
CA GLN A 257 30.24 16.52 -1.20
C GLN A 257 31.37 17.53 -0.93
N PHE A 258 32.42 17.09 -0.31
CA PHE A 258 33.60 17.91 -0.04
C PHE A 258 34.62 17.82 -1.21
N GLU A 259 35.48 18.83 -1.35
CA GLU A 259 36.57 18.79 -2.35
C GLU A 259 37.64 17.75 -1.99
N THR A 260 37.73 17.38 -0.71
CA THR A 260 38.60 16.36 -0.14
C THR A 260 37.76 15.37 0.70
N ASP A 261 38.41 14.54 1.51
CA ASP A 261 37.67 13.65 2.43
C ASP A 261 36.80 14.44 3.42
N ALA A 262 35.64 13.89 3.74
CA ALA A 262 34.69 14.49 4.63
C ALA A 262 35.25 14.69 6.04
N PRO A 263 35.14 15.91 6.62
CA PRO A 263 35.69 16.25 7.92
C PRO A 263 35.22 15.38 9.07
N GLU A 264 36.02 15.24 10.12
CA GLU A 264 35.66 14.44 11.30
C GLU A 264 34.74 15.17 12.25
N ASP A 265 34.71 16.48 12.24
CA ASP A 265 34.00 17.37 13.15
C ASP A 265 32.52 17.62 12.74
N LEU A 266 32.02 16.94 11.72
CA LEU A 266 30.64 17.11 11.23
C LEU A 266 29.57 16.84 12.31
N GLY A 267 29.87 16.02 13.31
CA GLY A 267 28.97 15.72 14.42
C GLY A 267 28.55 16.93 15.27
N ILE A 268 29.27 18.06 15.19
CA ILE A 268 28.86 19.32 15.86
C ILE A 268 27.68 20.02 15.15
N PHE A 269 27.43 19.68 13.91
CA PHE A 269 26.39 20.28 13.05
C PHE A 269 25.09 19.48 13.00
N GLY A 270 25.14 18.20 13.38
CA GLY A 270 23.99 17.30 13.37
C GLY A 270 24.40 15.84 13.54
N GLU A 271 23.41 14.95 13.43
CA GLU A 271 23.65 13.50 13.46
C GLU A 271 24.27 13.04 12.12
N VAL A 272 25.49 12.50 12.15
CA VAL A 272 26.16 11.97 10.94
C VAL A 272 25.58 10.60 10.62
N VAL A 273 24.83 10.50 9.52
CA VAL A 273 24.20 9.25 9.04
C VAL A 273 25.18 8.44 8.19
N ARG A 274 25.96 9.13 7.36
CA ARG A 274 26.94 8.52 6.45
C ARG A 274 28.15 9.41 6.35
N ARG A 275 29.35 8.80 6.33
CA ARG A 275 30.62 9.46 5.99
C ARG A 275 31.47 8.47 5.21
N GLU A 276 31.80 8.78 3.96
CA GLU A 276 32.52 7.89 3.06
C GLU A 276 33.27 8.70 2.01
N GLY A 277 34.64 8.74 2.15
CA GLY A 277 35.50 9.57 1.29
C GLY A 277 35.03 11.04 1.33
N PRO A 278 34.79 11.67 0.16
CA PRO A 278 34.34 13.06 0.11
C PRO A 278 32.85 13.27 0.45
N TRP A 279 32.11 12.22 0.70
CA TRP A 279 30.64 12.29 0.92
C TRP A 279 30.28 12.22 2.42
N ALA A 280 29.37 13.08 2.85
CA ALA A 280 28.74 12.98 4.15
C ALA A 280 27.27 13.35 4.07
N ASP A 281 26.44 12.58 4.79
CA ASP A 281 25.02 12.83 4.99
C ASP A 281 24.79 13.12 6.49
N ILE A 282 24.19 14.26 6.80
CA ILE A 282 23.89 14.65 8.19
C ILE A 282 22.40 14.95 8.34
N LYS A 283 21.82 14.50 9.45
CA LYS A 283 20.46 14.92 9.87
C LYS A 283 20.57 16.20 10.67
N VAL A 284 19.81 17.20 10.25
CA VAL A 284 19.79 18.53 10.86
C VAL A 284 18.35 18.92 11.16
N GLU A 285 18.09 19.54 12.31
CA GLU A 285 16.78 20.11 12.61
C GLU A 285 16.32 21.07 11.49
N ARG A 286 15.09 20.91 11.04
CA ARG A 286 14.49 21.68 9.93
C ARG A 286 14.72 23.20 10.09
N ALA A 287 14.49 23.72 11.29
CA ALA A 287 14.67 25.14 11.61
C ALA A 287 16.14 25.61 11.62
N ALA A 288 17.09 24.68 11.76
CA ALA A 288 18.50 24.97 11.89
C ALA A 288 19.26 24.83 10.55
N VAL A 289 18.66 24.24 9.49
CA VAL A 289 19.33 23.90 8.23
C VAL A 289 20.11 25.06 7.63
N ALA A 290 19.49 26.23 7.47
CA ALA A 290 20.17 27.39 6.87
C ALA A 290 21.39 27.84 7.68
N ARG A 291 21.30 27.85 9.01
CA ARG A 291 22.40 28.24 9.91
C ARG A 291 23.52 27.20 9.89
N VAL A 292 23.17 25.93 9.88
CA VAL A 292 24.12 24.81 9.84
C VAL A 292 24.87 24.79 8.51
N LEU A 293 24.17 24.95 7.39
CA LEU A 293 24.80 25.04 6.07
C LEU A 293 25.79 26.21 5.98
N ALA A 294 25.39 27.40 6.43
CA ALA A 294 26.26 28.55 6.45
C ALA A 294 27.56 28.27 7.25
N ALA A 295 27.42 27.62 8.42
CA ALA A 295 28.56 27.29 9.27
C ALA A 295 29.48 26.21 8.67
N ILE A 296 28.91 25.24 7.93
CA ILE A 296 29.71 24.22 7.22
C ILE A 296 30.49 24.85 6.04
N LEU A 297 29.82 25.66 5.22
CA LEU A 297 30.39 26.31 4.06
C LEU A 297 31.48 27.34 4.42
N ASP A 298 31.39 27.94 5.61
CA ASP A 298 32.42 28.86 6.13
C ASP A 298 33.67 28.11 6.60
N ARG A 299 33.55 26.87 7.04
CA ARG A 299 34.67 26.10 7.62
C ARG A 299 35.32 25.11 6.67
N HIS A 300 34.56 24.60 5.71
CA HIS A 300 35.00 23.49 4.86
C HIS A 300 34.79 23.80 3.38
N ALA A 301 35.66 23.32 2.53
CA ALA A 301 35.53 23.41 1.08
C ALA A 301 34.50 22.35 0.60
N VAL A 302 33.28 22.78 0.31
CA VAL A 302 32.18 21.94 -0.17
C VAL A 302 32.06 22.10 -1.67
N ALA A 303 32.12 21.00 -2.40
CA ALA A 303 31.95 20.96 -3.86
C ALA A 303 30.46 20.97 -4.28
N ASP A 304 29.59 20.27 -3.52
CA ASP A 304 28.16 20.23 -3.78
C ASP A 304 27.37 20.02 -2.49
N VAL A 305 26.10 20.50 -2.47
CA VAL A 305 25.20 20.33 -1.35
C VAL A 305 23.77 20.12 -1.82
N SER A 306 23.10 19.14 -1.26
CA SER A 306 21.64 19.01 -1.40
C SER A 306 20.97 18.90 -0.03
N VAL A 307 19.72 19.41 0.05
CA VAL A 307 18.88 19.33 1.25
C VAL A 307 17.63 18.58 0.88
N GLU A 308 17.47 17.41 1.45
CA GLU A 308 16.36 16.52 1.14
C GLU A 308 15.48 16.31 2.38
N GLU A 309 14.24 15.91 2.15
CA GLU A 309 13.42 15.37 3.23
C GLU A 309 13.96 13.99 3.64
N PRO A 310 13.78 13.58 4.90
CA PRO A 310 14.16 12.23 5.31
C PRO A 310 13.34 11.19 4.54
N PRO A 311 13.88 9.96 4.38
CA PRO A 311 13.16 8.88 3.73
C PRO A 311 11.76 8.70 4.31
N LEU A 312 10.75 8.49 3.46
CA LEU A 312 9.37 8.33 3.88
C LEU A 312 9.20 7.16 4.88
N GLU A 313 10.03 6.11 4.74
CA GLU A 313 10.08 4.98 5.66
C GLU A 313 10.35 5.42 7.12
N GLU A 314 11.27 6.35 7.31
CA GLU A 314 11.60 6.87 8.66
C GLU A 314 10.44 7.71 9.21
N VAL A 315 9.82 8.53 8.38
CA VAL A 315 8.69 9.36 8.79
C VAL A 315 7.49 8.49 9.20
N ILE A 316 7.17 7.48 8.39
CA ILE A 316 6.07 6.56 8.69
C ILE A 316 6.37 5.71 9.94
N ALA A 317 7.63 5.29 10.15
CA ALA A 317 8.02 4.58 11.37
C ALA A 317 7.77 5.44 12.62
N LYS A 318 8.08 6.74 12.60
CA LYS A 318 7.76 7.67 13.70
C LYS A 318 6.25 7.78 13.94
N VAL A 319 5.44 7.90 12.88
CA VAL A 319 3.98 7.92 13.02
C VAL A 319 3.48 6.67 13.73
N PHE A 320 4.04 5.50 13.42
CA PHE A 320 3.66 4.25 14.07
C PHE A 320 4.11 4.20 15.54
N GLU A 321 5.29 4.72 15.87
CA GLU A 321 5.80 4.78 17.25
C GLU A 321 4.97 5.71 18.13
N GLU A 322 4.66 6.91 17.65
CA GLU A 322 3.80 7.88 18.37
C GLU A 322 2.42 7.30 18.61
N ALA A 323 1.81 6.67 17.60
CA ALA A 323 0.51 6.04 17.74
C ALA A 323 0.53 4.85 18.71
N ARG A 324 1.63 4.09 18.77
CA ARG A 324 1.80 2.99 19.73
C ARG A 324 1.90 3.52 21.15
N THR A 325 2.72 4.55 21.36
CA THR A 325 2.90 5.17 22.68
C THR A 325 1.59 5.75 23.21
N ALA A 326 0.79 6.38 22.34
CA ALA A 326 -0.53 6.89 22.67
C ALA A 326 -1.53 5.78 23.02
N HIS A 327 -1.44 4.62 22.35
CA HIS A 327 -2.30 3.45 22.60
C HIS A 327 -1.95 2.74 23.92
N ASP A 328 -0.65 2.62 24.23
CA ASP A 328 -0.16 1.96 25.45
C ASP A 328 -0.42 2.81 26.72
N ALA A 329 -0.66 4.12 26.54
CA ALA A 329 -0.97 5.07 27.61
C ALA A 329 -2.48 5.21 27.90
N ALA A 330 -3.36 4.68 27.06
CA ALA A 330 -4.83 4.75 27.16
C ALA A 330 -5.44 3.46 27.71
#